data_6fbf9120c2201641dc34509e769361b4
#
_entry.id   6fbf9120c2201641dc34509e769361b4
#
_cell.length_a   1.000
_cell.length_b   1.000
_cell.length_c   1.000
_cell.angle_alpha   90.00
_cell.angle_beta   90.00
_cell.angle_gamma   90.00
#
_symmetry.space_group_name_H-M   'P 1'
#
loop_
_entity.id
_entity.type
_entity.pdbx_description
1 polymer ?
#
loop_
_entity_poly.entity_id
_entity_poly.type
_entity_poly.pdbx_seq_one_letter_code
_entity_poly.pdbx_strand_id
1 'polypeptide(L)'
;DIFSIVKYEENAYINYLMVQNGTIVQTKTILTESFLDESEEEILAFAVAQLRSTFNSQAKEIILPFTISYPENEVVITVPKGGDKKKLLDLSEKNAQYFIDELKNKQRLKLDKKNTDKLGLLKQVQQDLRLPQIPFHIECFDNSNFQGAYPVSAMVCFKNGVPSKKDYRHFNVKTVEGINDFATMKEAVFRRYKRVTEEVLPWPDLVIIDGGKGQLSAAAEALHELHATGKTTLAGLAKNVEEIFFTGDHESLKLPYDSESLKFNRSIRDEVHRFGITHHRKRRAKGVFKNELEDVKGIGKETANKLL
;
A
#
# COMPACT_ATOMS: atom_id res chain seq x y z
N ASP A 1 33.22 -20.39 -21.47
CA ASP A 1 32.14 -19.76 -20.70
C ASP A 1 32.38 -18.25 -20.57
N ILE A 2 31.34 -17.47 -20.71
CA ILE A 2 31.40 -16.02 -20.56
C ILE A 2 30.37 -15.59 -19.52
N PHE A 3 30.74 -14.75 -18.57
CA PHE A 3 29.85 -14.22 -17.58
C PHE A 3 30.02 -12.71 -17.48
N SER A 4 28.93 -12.00 -17.32
CA SER A 4 28.88 -10.58 -16.97
C SER A 4 28.01 -10.36 -15.76
N ILE A 5 28.26 -9.27 -15.05
CA ILE A 5 27.45 -8.83 -13.91
C ILE A 5 27.07 -7.37 -14.10
N VAL A 6 25.81 -7.05 -13.82
CA VAL A 6 25.27 -5.68 -13.83
C VAL A 6 24.49 -5.48 -12.53
N LYS A 7 24.88 -4.50 -11.72
CA LYS A 7 24.12 -4.11 -10.53
C LYS A 7 23.02 -3.13 -10.90
N TYR A 8 21.82 -3.36 -10.37
CA TYR A 8 20.72 -2.43 -10.47
C TYR A 8 19.88 -2.49 -9.18
N GLU A 9 19.73 -1.35 -8.50
CA GLU A 9 19.16 -1.25 -7.15
C GLU A 9 19.92 -2.16 -6.17
N GLU A 10 19.22 -2.98 -5.39
CA GLU A 10 19.82 -3.92 -4.42
C GLU A 10 20.07 -5.31 -5.01
N ASN A 11 20.05 -5.44 -6.34
CA ASN A 11 20.17 -6.73 -7.02
C ASN A 11 21.33 -6.76 -8.01
N ALA A 12 21.90 -7.96 -8.19
CA ALA A 12 22.87 -8.25 -9.21
C ALA A 12 22.26 -9.15 -10.30
N TYR A 13 22.47 -8.78 -11.54
CA TYR A 13 22.03 -9.51 -12.73
C TYR A 13 23.25 -10.10 -13.43
N ILE A 14 23.32 -11.41 -13.49
CA ILE A 14 24.43 -12.13 -14.10
C ILE A 14 23.94 -12.79 -15.37
N ASN A 15 24.58 -12.47 -16.52
CA ASN A 15 24.33 -13.18 -17.77
C ASN A 15 25.45 -14.17 -18.03
N TYR A 16 25.09 -15.36 -18.41
CA TYR A 16 25.94 -16.47 -18.82
C TYR A 16 25.77 -16.75 -20.30
N LEU A 17 26.86 -16.87 -21.01
CA LEU A 17 26.94 -17.39 -22.38
C LEU A 17 27.83 -18.62 -22.41
N MET A 18 27.32 -19.72 -22.95
CA MET A 18 28.12 -20.89 -23.26
C MET A 18 28.45 -20.89 -24.74
N VAL A 19 29.75 -20.95 -25.06
CA VAL A 19 30.25 -21.00 -26.44
C VAL A 19 30.89 -22.36 -26.68
N GLN A 20 30.48 -23.06 -27.72
CA GLN A 20 31.07 -24.32 -28.17
C GLN A 20 31.34 -24.22 -29.67
N ASN A 21 32.56 -24.57 -30.10
CA ASN A 21 32.99 -24.54 -31.51
C ASN A 21 32.71 -23.18 -32.19
N GLY A 22 32.94 -22.07 -31.46
CA GLY A 22 32.72 -20.72 -31.99
C GLY A 22 31.25 -20.26 -32.04
N THR A 23 30.32 -21.07 -31.54
CA THR A 23 28.88 -20.76 -31.55
C THR A 23 28.36 -20.65 -30.11
N ILE A 24 27.48 -19.65 -29.85
CA ILE A 24 26.77 -19.52 -28.59
C ILE A 24 25.64 -20.57 -28.58
N VAL A 25 25.79 -21.58 -27.71
CA VAL A 25 24.85 -22.68 -27.58
C VAL A 25 23.86 -22.48 -26.44
N GLN A 26 24.17 -21.63 -25.47
CA GLN A 26 23.32 -21.31 -24.33
C GLN A 26 23.50 -19.87 -23.89
N THR A 27 22.39 -19.24 -23.51
CA THR A 27 22.39 -17.97 -22.78
C THR A 27 21.40 -18.03 -21.62
N LYS A 28 21.78 -17.48 -20.47
CA LYS A 28 20.92 -17.42 -19.30
C LYS A 28 21.24 -16.18 -18.49
N THR A 29 20.21 -15.39 -18.15
CA THR A 29 20.34 -14.31 -17.17
C THR A 29 19.67 -14.76 -15.87
N ILE A 30 20.36 -14.60 -14.75
CA ILE A 30 19.83 -14.84 -13.42
C ILE A 30 19.85 -13.55 -12.61
N LEU A 31 18.93 -13.47 -11.65
CA LEU A 31 18.88 -12.45 -10.61
C LEU A 31 19.43 -13.05 -9.33
N THR A 32 20.33 -12.35 -8.68
CA THR A 32 20.84 -12.68 -7.35
C THR A 32 20.60 -11.48 -6.44
N GLU A 33 19.97 -11.71 -5.29
CA GLU A 33 19.88 -10.69 -4.25
C GLU A 33 21.29 -10.41 -3.72
N SER A 34 21.69 -9.15 -3.77
CA SER A 34 22.99 -8.71 -3.25
C SER A 34 22.79 -8.32 -1.79
N PHE A 35 23.42 -9.03 -0.86
CA PHE A 35 23.48 -8.62 0.53
C PHE A 35 24.47 -7.45 0.68
N LEU A 36 24.19 -6.55 1.66
CA LEU A 36 24.90 -5.28 1.86
C LEU A 36 26.44 -5.41 2.02
N ASP A 37 26.94 -6.60 2.35
CA ASP A 37 28.35 -6.86 2.64
C ASP A 37 29.05 -7.74 1.58
N GLU A 38 28.40 -8.11 0.47
CA GLU A 38 29.01 -8.98 -0.56
C GLU A 38 29.64 -8.15 -1.70
N SER A 39 30.89 -8.48 -2.02
CA SER A 39 31.58 -7.88 -3.17
C SER A 39 31.06 -8.43 -4.51
N GLU A 40 31.26 -7.68 -5.61
CA GLU A 40 30.87 -8.16 -6.94
C GLU A 40 31.64 -9.43 -7.33
N GLU A 41 32.89 -9.55 -6.86
CA GLU A 41 33.73 -10.71 -7.06
C GLU A 41 33.12 -11.97 -6.41
N GLU A 42 32.63 -11.87 -5.19
CA GLU A 42 32.01 -12.98 -4.45
C GLU A 42 30.68 -13.41 -5.10
N ILE A 43 29.82 -12.44 -5.43
CA ILE A 43 28.55 -12.70 -6.13
C ILE A 43 28.81 -13.39 -7.47
N LEU A 44 29.78 -12.89 -8.25
CA LEU A 44 30.09 -13.46 -9.55
C LEU A 44 30.74 -14.84 -9.42
N ALA A 45 31.62 -15.07 -8.45
CA ALA A 45 32.23 -16.37 -8.19
C ALA A 45 31.19 -17.43 -7.85
N PHE A 46 30.23 -17.10 -7.00
CA PHE A 46 29.11 -17.98 -6.67
C PHE A 46 28.25 -18.31 -7.89
N ALA A 47 27.87 -17.29 -8.67
CA ALA A 47 27.06 -17.44 -9.87
C ALA A 47 27.78 -18.29 -10.95
N VAL A 48 29.08 -18.10 -11.12
CA VAL A 48 29.92 -18.92 -12.03
C VAL A 48 29.86 -20.39 -11.63
N ALA A 49 30.11 -20.70 -10.34
CA ALA A 49 30.07 -22.08 -9.84
C ALA A 49 28.68 -22.71 -10.05
N GLN A 50 27.60 -21.98 -9.67
CA GLN A 50 26.23 -22.44 -9.78
C GLN A 50 25.81 -22.70 -11.23
N LEU A 51 26.06 -21.76 -12.14
CA LEU A 51 25.64 -21.88 -13.54
C LEU A 51 26.46 -22.93 -14.30
N ARG A 52 27.76 -23.02 -14.08
CA ARG A 52 28.58 -24.09 -14.63
C ARG A 52 28.10 -25.47 -14.18
N SER A 53 27.79 -25.63 -12.90
CA SER A 53 27.19 -26.87 -12.38
C SER A 53 25.81 -27.15 -13.00
N THR A 54 24.95 -26.14 -13.08
CA THR A 54 23.59 -26.30 -13.63
C THR A 54 23.58 -26.72 -15.10
N PHE A 55 24.49 -26.18 -15.89
CA PHE A 55 24.60 -26.49 -17.33
C PHE A 55 25.67 -27.55 -17.63
N ASN A 56 26.25 -28.16 -16.60
CA ASN A 56 27.27 -29.20 -16.70
C ASN A 56 28.42 -28.80 -17.66
N SER A 57 28.89 -27.54 -17.52
CA SER A 57 29.92 -26.99 -18.41
C SER A 57 31.30 -27.61 -18.13
N GLN A 58 31.97 -28.06 -19.21
CA GLN A 58 33.34 -28.58 -19.20
C GLN A 58 34.32 -27.61 -19.86
N ALA A 59 33.93 -26.32 -20.03
CA ALA A 59 34.78 -25.31 -20.65
C ALA A 59 36.02 -25.07 -19.80
N LYS A 60 37.22 -25.11 -20.46
CA LYS A 60 38.52 -24.87 -19.81
C LYS A 60 38.84 -23.38 -19.67
N GLU A 61 38.05 -22.51 -20.20
CA GLU A 61 38.24 -21.06 -20.11
C GLU A 61 36.96 -20.37 -19.66
N ILE A 62 37.11 -19.45 -18.71
CA ILE A 62 36.04 -18.56 -18.24
C ILE A 62 36.45 -17.12 -18.54
N ILE A 63 35.60 -16.40 -19.28
CA ILE A 63 35.75 -14.98 -19.63
C ILE A 63 34.91 -14.13 -18.68
N LEU A 64 35.55 -13.21 -17.97
CA LEU A 64 34.94 -12.38 -16.93
C LEU A 64 35.28 -10.89 -17.10
N PRO A 65 34.49 -9.97 -16.54
CA PRO A 65 34.82 -8.53 -16.53
C PRO A 65 35.98 -8.17 -15.62
N PHE A 66 36.23 -8.98 -14.59
CA PHE A 66 37.34 -8.85 -13.62
C PHE A 66 37.74 -10.23 -13.07
N THR A 67 38.86 -10.28 -12.38
CA THR A 67 39.37 -11.53 -11.79
C THR A 67 38.59 -11.89 -10.53
N ILE A 68 38.26 -13.19 -10.38
CA ILE A 68 37.62 -13.75 -9.20
C ILE A 68 38.46 -14.87 -8.62
N SER A 69 38.24 -15.23 -7.36
CA SER A 69 38.78 -16.46 -6.77
C SER A 69 37.90 -17.64 -7.21
N TYR A 70 38.49 -18.62 -7.92
CA TYR A 70 37.78 -19.79 -8.41
C TYR A 70 38.57 -21.07 -8.08
N PRO A 71 37.97 -22.10 -7.49
CA PRO A 71 38.68 -23.22 -6.88
C PRO A 71 39.21 -24.30 -7.87
N GLU A 72 38.81 -24.26 -9.14
CA GLU A 72 39.20 -25.27 -10.12
C GLU A 72 40.56 -24.92 -10.76
N ASN A 73 41.59 -25.71 -10.45
CA ASN A 73 42.97 -25.48 -10.93
C ASN A 73 43.17 -25.71 -12.44
N GLU A 74 42.22 -26.32 -13.13
CA GLU A 74 42.30 -26.63 -14.58
C GLU A 74 41.58 -25.59 -15.46
N VAL A 75 40.99 -24.58 -14.87
CA VAL A 75 40.23 -23.56 -15.60
C VAL A 75 40.97 -22.24 -15.66
N VAL A 76 41.13 -21.71 -16.87
CA VAL A 76 41.81 -20.43 -17.11
C VAL A 76 40.77 -19.30 -17.03
N ILE A 77 41.01 -18.33 -16.14
CA ILE A 77 40.21 -17.09 -16.09
C ILE A 77 40.86 -16.05 -17.01
N THR A 78 40.05 -15.52 -17.93
CA THR A 78 40.48 -14.50 -18.90
C THR A 78 39.66 -13.21 -18.69
N VAL A 79 40.37 -12.09 -18.49
CA VAL A 79 39.77 -10.74 -18.49
C VAL A 79 40.17 -10.03 -19.79
N PRO A 80 39.33 -10.02 -20.83
CA PRO A 80 39.70 -9.57 -22.15
C PRO A 80 39.75 -8.04 -22.22
N LYS A 81 40.85 -7.50 -22.80
CA LYS A 81 41.00 -6.06 -23.10
C LYS A 81 40.52 -5.69 -24.52
N GLY A 82 40.38 -6.68 -25.40
CA GLY A 82 39.97 -6.47 -26.81
C GLY A 82 39.75 -7.78 -27.56
N GLY A 83 39.46 -7.69 -28.84
CA GLY A 83 39.22 -8.84 -29.72
C GLY A 83 37.84 -9.51 -29.52
N ASP A 84 37.69 -10.73 -30.05
CA ASP A 84 36.39 -11.41 -30.05
C ASP A 84 35.90 -11.80 -28.66
N LYS A 85 36.82 -12.12 -27.74
CA LYS A 85 36.49 -12.42 -26.34
C LYS A 85 35.85 -11.19 -25.65
N LYS A 86 36.36 -9.99 -25.92
CA LYS A 86 35.79 -8.75 -25.40
C LYS A 86 34.39 -8.50 -25.99
N LYS A 87 34.20 -8.73 -27.28
CA LYS A 87 32.88 -8.60 -27.93
C LYS A 87 31.85 -9.56 -27.33
N LEU A 88 32.26 -10.80 -26.99
CA LEU A 88 31.37 -11.76 -26.32
C LEU A 88 31.03 -11.33 -24.87
N LEU A 89 31.98 -10.76 -24.15
CA LEU A 89 31.72 -10.20 -22.84
C LEU A 89 30.75 -9.00 -22.91
N ASP A 90 30.98 -8.09 -23.88
CA ASP A 90 30.08 -6.94 -24.12
C ASP A 90 28.67 -7.41 -24.54
N LEU A 91 28.54 -8.51 -25.29
CA LEU A 91 27.27 -9.11 -25.62
C LEU A 91 26.57 -9.66 -24.37
N SER A 92 27.32 -10.35 -23.50
CA SER A 92 26.80 -10.85 -22.22
C SER A 92 26.28 -9.70 -21.34
N GLU A 93 27.03 -8.61 -21.23
CA GLU A 93 26.63 -7.42 -20.48
C GLU A 93 25.37 -6.77 -21.07
N LYS A 94 25.28 -6.64 -22.38
CA LYS A 94 24.07 -6.16 -23.08
C LYS A 94 22.85 -7.05 -22.81
N ASN A 95 23.02 -8.36 -22.76
CA ASN A 95 21.93 -9.28 -22.43
C ASN A 95 21.43 -9.08 -20.98
N ALA A 96 22.34 -8.89 -20.03
CA ALA A 96 21.97 -8.56 -18.65
C ALA A 96 21.21 -7.22 -18.58
N GLN A 97 21.68 -6.18 -19.28
CA GLN A 97 21.03 -4.88 -19.35
C GLN A 97 19.65 -4.95 -20.01
N TYR A 98 19.52 -5.68 -21.12
CA TYR A 98 18.23 -5.90 -21.79
C TYR A 98 17.21 -6.56 -20.87
N PHE A 99 17.65 -7.56 -20.09
CA PHE A 99 16.79 -8.23 -19.12
C PHE A 99 16.27 -7.26 -18.03
N ILE A 100 17.14 -6.38 -17.51
CA ILE A 100 16.78 -5.32 -16.56
C ILE A 100 15.74 -4.38 -17.19
N ASP A 101 15.95 -3.94 -18.42
CA ASP A 101 15.04 -3.02 -19.10
C ASP A 101 13.67 -3.66 -19.39
N GLU A 102 13.64 -4.95 -19.72
CA GLU A 102 12.40 -5.71 -19.87
C GLU A 102 11.63 -5.79 -18.55
N LEU A 103 12.32 -6.04 -17.42
CA LEU A 103 11.70 -6.04 -16.10
C LEU A 103 11.11 -4.68 -15.73
N LYS A 104 11.85 -3.58 -15.98
CA LYS A 104 11.36 -2.21 -15.77
C LYS A 104 10.10 -1.92 -16.59
N ASN A 105 10.11 -2.29 -17.86
CA ASN A 105 8.96 -2.11 -18.73
C ASN A 105 7.75 -2.92 -18.27
N LYS A 106 7.93 -4.17 -17.86
CA LYS A 106 6.85 -5.01 -17.30
C LYS A 106 6.27 -4.41 -16.01
N GLN A 107 7.11 -3.88 -15.12
CA GLN A 107 6.66 -3.20 -13.90
C GLN A 107 5.87 -1.93 -14.23
N ARG A 108 6.38 -1.09 -15.15
CA ARG A 108 5.70 0.14 -15.59
C ARG A 108 4.33 -0.16 -16.20
N LEU A 109 4.23 -1.13 -17.09
CA LEU A 109 2.96 -1.53 -17.70
C LEU A 109 1.94 -2.05 -16.68
N LYS A 110 2.39 -2.80 -15.65
CA LYS A 110 1.52 -3.23 -14.55
C LYS A 110 0.99 -2.06 -13.73
N LEU A 111 1.84 -1.05 -13.45
CA LEU A 111 1.45 0.15 -12.72
C LEU A 111 0.47 1.00 -13.53
N ASP A 112 0.73 1.20 -14.82
CA ASP A 112 -0.12 1.98 -15.72
C ASP A 112 -1.50 1.32 -15.86
N LYS A 113 -1.56 0.00 -16.06
CA LYS A 113 -2.82 -0.76 -16.10
C LYS A 113 -3.59 -0.60 -14.79
N LYS A 114 -2.94 -0.79 -13.64
CA LYS A 114 -3.57 -0.64 -12.33
C LYS A 114 -4.12 0.78 -12.10
N ASN A 115 -3.43 1.81 -12.57
CA ASN A 115 -3.89 3.19 -12.47
C ASN A 115 -5.07 3.47 -13.40
N THR A 116 -5.05 2.93 -14.62
CA THR A 116 -6.15 3.04 -15.59
C THR A 116 -7.41 2.35 -15.07
N ASP A 117 -7.29 1.14 -14.52
CA ASP A 117 -8.40 0.39 -13.93
C ASP A 117 -9.05 1.17 -12.78
N LYS A 118 -8.25 1.83 -11.92
CA LYS A 118 -8.75 2.66 -10.82
C LYS A 118 -9.45 3.92 -11.30
N LEU A 119 -8.91 4.61 -12.29
CA LEU A 119 -9.57 5.77 -12.87
C LEU A 119 -10.90 5.37 -13.51
N GLY A 120 -10.96 4.23 -14.19
CA GLY A 120 -12.19 3.65 -14.73
C GLY A 120 -13.22 3.42 -13.64
N LEU A 121 -12.83 2.80 -12.52
CA LEU A 121 -13.67 2.59 -11.35
C LEU A 121 -14.21 3.92 -10.78
N LEU A 122 -13.36 4.92 -10.57
CA LEU A 122 -13.79 6.21 -10.00
C LEU A 122 -14.75 6.97 -10.94
N LYS A 123 -14.56 6.89 -12.26
CA LYS A 123 -15.51 7.41 -13.24
C LYS A 123 -16.87 6.70 -13.16
N GLN A 124 -16.86 5.37 -13.01
CA GLN A 124 -18.08 4.59 -12.82
C GLN A 124 -18.79 5.00 -11.52
N VAL A 125 -18.04 5.15 -10.42
CA VAL A 125 -18.60 5.65 -9.13
C VAL A 125 -19.22 7.04 -9.30
N GLN A 126 -18.57 7.96 -10.03
CA GLN A 126 -19.13 9.27 -10.33
C GLN A 126 -20.48 9.16 -11.04
N GLN A 127 -20.57 8.34 -12.06
CA GLN A 127 -21.80 8.16 -12.86
C GLN A 127 -22.90 7.51 -12.04
N ASP A 128 -22.59 6.40 -11.37
CA ASP A 128 -23.57 5.62 -10.59
C ASP A 128 -24.11 6.40 -9.39
N LEU A 129 -23.27 7.19 -8.74
CA LEU A 129 -23.64 8.05 -7.61
C LEU A 129 -24.09 9.46 -8.04
N ARG A 130 -24.11 9.77 -9.34
CA ARG A 130 -24.47 11.08 -9.90
C ARG A 130 -23.68 12.24 -9.26
N LEU A 131 -22.37 12.02 -9.03
CA LEU A 131 -21.51 13.02 -8.41
C LEU A 131 -21.15 14.14 -9.40
N PRO A 132 -20.99 15.38 -8.94
CA PRO A 132 -20.61 16.50 -9.81
C PRO A 132 -19.22 16.34 -10.41
N GLN A 133 -18.33 15.61 -9.74
CA GLN A 133 -16.94 15.37 -10.18
C GLN A 133 -16.47 13.97 -9.78
N ILE A 134 -15.37 13.50 -10.41
CA ILE A 134 -14.76 12.21 -10.10
C ILE A 134 -14.25 12.26 -8.64
N PRO A 135 -14.65 11.30 -7.78
CA PRO A 135 -14.27 11.33 -6.37
C PRO A 135 -12.83 10.80 -6.16
N PHE A 136 -11.82 11.61 -6.47
CA PHE A 136 -10.42 11.27 -6.24
C PHE A 136 -10.05 11.25 -4.75
N HIS A 137 -10.72 12.07 -3.94
CA HIS A 137 -10.52 12.13 -2.49
C HIS A 137 -11.84 11.81 -1.78
N ILE A 138 -11.88 10.67 -1.10
CA ILE A 138 -13.04 10.18 -0.38
C ILE A 138 -12.68 10.02 1.09
N GLU A 139 -13.52 10.54 1.99
CA GLU A 139 -13.44 10.28 3.43
C GLU A 139 -14.69 9.52 3.87
N CYS A 140 -14.53 8.53 4.75
CA CYS A 140 -15.66 7.77 5.30
C CYS A 140 -15.58 7.77 6.82
N PHE A 141 -16.73 8.05 7.47
CA PHE A 141 -16.86 8.10 8.92
C PHE A 141 -17.76 6.96 9.40
N ASP A 142 -17.37 6.33 10.51
CA ASP A 142 -18.18 5.35 11.25
C ASP A 142 -18.11 5.65 12.75
N ASN A 143 -19.24 5.54 13.43
CA ASN A 143 -19.32 5.62 14.88
C ASN A 143 -19.29 4.22 15.48
N SER A 144 -18.31 3.97 16.32
CA SER A 144 -18.23 2.76 17.09
C SER A 144 -18.49 3.05 18.56
N ASN A 145 -19.71 2.66 19.04
CA ASN A 145 -20.08 2.72 20.43
C ASN A 145 -19.81 1.37 21.08
N PHE A 146 -18.97 1.34 22.10
CA PHE A 146 -18.74 0.13 22.87
C PHE A 146 -19.22 0.34 24.30
N GLN A 147 -20.33 -0.30 24.66
CA GLN A 147 -20.84 -0.49 26.04
C GLN A 147 -20.73 0.74 26.97
N GLY A 148 -21.17 1.91 26.52
CA GLY A 148 -21.36 3.08 27.39
C GLY A 148 -20.12 3.86 27.81
N ALA A 149 -18.92 3.45 27.42
CA ALA A 149 -17.70 4.16 27.77
C ALA A 149 -17.04 4.79 26.52
N TYR A 150 -17.03 6.13 26.47
CA TYR A 150 -16.30 6.96 25.53
C TYR A 150 -16.57 6.65 24.04
N PRO A 151 -17.59 7.27 23.44
CA PRO A 151 -17.88 7.14 22.01
C PRO A 151 -16.67 7.60 21.18
N VAL A 152 -16.33 6.81 20.16
CA VAL A 152 -15.23 7.10 19.24
C VAL A 152 -15.76 7.06 17.81
N SER A 153 -15.49 8.10 17.03
CA SER A 153 -15.71 8.07 15.60
C SER A 153 -14.40 7.78 14.88
N ALA A 154 -14.43 6.88 13.93
CA ALA A 154 -13.32 6.54 13.05
C ALA A 154 -13.52 7.22 11.69
N MET A 155 -12.43 7.68 11.07
CA MET A 155 -12.41 8.20 9.72
C MET A 155 -11.31 7.53 8.92
N VAL A 156 -11.65 7.00 7.75
CA VAL A 156 -10.69 6.53 6.75
C VAL A 156 -10.68 7.47 5.55
N CYS A 157 -9.58 7.47 4.83
CA CYS A 157 -9.36 8.31 3.67
C CYS A 157 -8.90 7.44 2.49
N PHE A 158 -9.52 7.65 1.33
CA PHE A 158 -9.12 7.05 0.07
C PHE A 158 -8.72 8.15 -0.91
N LYS A 159 -7.58 7.95 -1.58
CA LYS A 159 -7.08 8.85 -2.62
C LYS A 159 -6.80 8.05 -3.89
N ASN A 160 -7.32 8.52 -5.01
CA ASN A 160 -7.18 7.83 -6.31
C ASN A 160 -7.63 6.35 -6.27
N GLY A 161 -8.71 6.06 -5.53
CA GLY A 161 -9.27 4.72 -5.40
C GLY A 161 -8.48 3.77 -4.49
N VAL A 162 -7.53 4.27 -3.67
CA VAL A 162 -6.76 3.45 -2.72
C VAL A 162 -6.76 4.02 -1.32
N PRO A 163 -6.68 3.15 -0.28
CA PRO A 163 -6.59 3.57 1.10
C PRO A 163 -5.34 4.42 1.37
N SER A 164 -5.53 5.62 1.94
CA SER A 164 -4.45 6.50 2.40
C SER A 164 -4.31 6.42 3.92
N LYS A 165 -3.67 5.36 4.42
CA LYS A 165 -3.62 5.03 5.85
C LYS A 165 -3.01 6.14 6.72
N LYS A 166 -2.10 6.97 6.19
CA LYS A 166 -1.51 8.13 6.88
C LYS A 166 -2.55 9.21 7.20
N ASP A 167 -3.64 9.25 6.45
CA ASP A 167 -4.71 10.24 6.59
C ASP A 167 -5.87 9.75 7.47
N TYR A 168 -5.82 8.51 7.98
CA TYR A 168 -6.83 7.94 8.89
C TYR A 168 -6.82 8.64 10.24
N ARG A 169 -7.99 8.86 10.84
CA ARG A 169 -8.14 9.53 12.14
C ARG A 169 -9.15 8.84 13.04
N HIS A 170 -8.90 8.94 14.35
CA HIS A 170 -9.89 8.64 15.39
C HIS A 170 -10.26 9.93 16.11
N PHE A 171 -11.55 10.12 16.34
CA PHE A 171 -12.08 11.23 17.09
C PHE A 171 -12.66 10.72 18.43
N ASN A 172 -11.96 10.97 19.52
CA ASN A 172 -12.51 10.76 20.84
C ASN A 172 -13.52 11.88 21.08
N VAL A 173 -14.79 11.52 21.22
CA VAL A 173 -15.87 12.46 21.49
C VAL A 173 -15.77 12.95 22.92
N LYS A 174 -15.89 14.27 23.14
CA LYS A 174 -15.67 14.91 24.45
C LYS A 174 -16.90 15.58 25.00
N THR A 175 -17.83 15.98 24.14
CA THR A 175 -18.98 16.82 24.50
C THR A 175 -20.28 16.03 24.65
N VAL A 176 -20.28 14.73 24.31
CA VAL A 176 -21.48 13.89 24.32
C VAL A 176 -21.47 13.01 25.57
N GLU A 177 -22.41 13.24 26.47
CA GLU A 177 -22.67 12.36 27.61
C GLU A 177 -23.64 11.24 27.18
N GLY A 178 -23.27 9.98 27.46
CA GLY A 178 -24.05 8.82 27.11
C GLY A 178 -23.93 8.37 25.64
N ILE A 179 -24.88 7.56 25.19
CA ILE A 179 -24.91 7.00 23.83
C ILE A 179 -25.78 7.93 22.97
N ASN A 180 -25.13 8.76 22.14
CA ASN A 180 -25.81 9.61 21.15
C ASN A 180 -25.02 9.62 19.85
N ASP A 181 -25.37 8.71 18.94
CA ASP A 181 -24.70 8.51 17.66
C ASP A 181 -24.76 9.75 16.75
N PHE A 182 -25.82 10.56 16.83
CA PHE A 182 -25.96 11.77 16.02
C PHE A 182 -25.02 12.87 16.50
N ALA A 183 -24.99 13.13 17.80
CA ALA A 183 -24.10 14.12 18.39
C ALA A 183 -22.62 13.72 18.21
N THR A 184 -22.32 12.41 18.32
CA THR A 184 -20.99 11.85 18.09
C THR A 184 -20.52 12.10 16.65
N MET A 185 -21.39 11.82 15.67
CA MET A 185 -21.10 12.06 14.24
C MET A 185 -20.90 13.54 13.96
N LYS A 186 -21.80 14.39 14.49
CA LYS A 186 -21.73 15.84 14.33
C LYS A 186 -20.39 16.40 14.86
N GLU A 187 -19.99 16.02 16.08
CA GLU A 187 -18.72 16.45 16.67
C GLU A 187 -17.51 16.01 15.83
N ALA A 188 -17.49 14.74 15.38
CA ALA A 188 -16.37 14.21 14.60
C ALA A 188 -16.21 14.95 13.26
N VAL A 189 -17.31 15.13 12.53
CA VAL A 189 -17.35 15.83 11.25
C VAL A 189 -16.98 17.31 11.43
N PHE A 190 -17.56 17.97 12.44
CA PHE A 190 -17.25 19.36 12.76
C PHE A 190 -15.75 19.55 13.04
N ARG A 191 -15.15 18.74 13.90
CA ARG A 191 -13.72 18.83 14.25
C ARG A 191 -12.80 18.55 13.05
N ARG A 192 -13.17 17.60 12.22
CA ARG A 192 -12.41 17.31 11.00
C ARG A 192 -12.41 18.49 10.05
N TYR A 193 -13.57 19.02 9.71
CA TYR A 193 -13.69 20.06 8.68
C TYR A 193 -13.38 21.47 9.19
N LYS A 194 -13.52 21.72 10.48
CA LYS A 194 -12.94 22.91 11.11
C LYS A 194 -11.44 22.95 10.88
N ARG A 195 -10.76 21.84 11.12
CA ARG A 195 -9.31 21.73 10.86
C ARG A 195 -8.97 21.86 9.37
N VAL A 196 -9.76 21.27 8.47
CA VAL A 196 -9.57 21.41 7.02
C VAL A 196 -9.64 22.88 6.59
N THR A 197 -10.58 23.64 7.17
CA THR A 197 -10.74 25.05 6.89
C THR A 197 -9.59 25.90 7.49
N GLU A 198 -9.25 25.68 8.75
CA GLU A 198 -8.21 26.44 9.46
C GLU A 198 -6.80 26.20 8.86
N GLU A 199 -6.48 24.97 8.47
CA GLU A 199 -5.18 24.60 7.89
C GLU A 199 -5.18 24.72 6.35
N VAL A 200 -6.26 25.20 5.74
CA VAL A 200 -6.42 25.34 4.26
C VAL A 200 -6.09 24.02 3.53
N LEU A 201 -6.55 22.90 4.07
CA LEU A 201 -6.35 21.59 3.47
C LEU A 201 -7.32 21.34 2.31
N PRO A 202 -6.97 20.46 1.36
CA PRO A 202 -7.88 20.09 0.28
C PRO A 202 -9.13 19.38 0.84
N TRP A 203 -10.30 19.83 0.37
CA TRP A 203 -11.57 19.21 0.70
C TRP A 203 -11.72 17.87 -0.02
N PRO A 204 -12.38 16.86 0.59
CA PRO A 204 -12.73 15.66 -0.13
C PRO A 204 -13.84 15.92 -1.17
N ASP A 205 -13.80 15.15 -2.25
CA ASP A 205 -14.84 15.19 -3.29
C ASP A 205 -16.13 14.53 -2.80
N LEU A 206 -15.98 13.50 -1.95
CA LEU A 206 -17.08 12.72 -1.39
C LEU A 206 -16.80 12.38 0.08
N VAL A 207 -17.80 12.62 0.93
CA VAL A 207 -17.82 12.18 2.32
C VAL A 207 -18.94 11.15 2.49
N ILE A 208 -18.57 9.96 2.96
CA ILE A 208 -19.48 8.87 3.24
C ILE A 208 -19.68 8.76 4.75
N ILE A 209 -20.92 8.72 5.19
CA ILE A 209 -21.32 8.46 6.57
C ILE A 209 -21.85 7.02 6.64
N ASP A 210 -21.14 6.14 7.37
CA ASP A 210 -21.61 4.77 7.62
C ASP A 210 -22.73 4.80 8.65
N GLY A 211 -23.92 5.14 8.18
CA GLY A 211 -25.10 5.32 9.02
C GLY A 211 -26.33 5.75 8.25
N GLY A 212 -27.45 5.74 8.95
CA GLY A 212 -28.74 6.14 8.40
C GLY A 212 -28.93 7.65 8.24
N LYS A 213 -30.12 8.04 7.74
CA LYS A 213 -30.49 9.44 7.48
C LYS A 213 -30.23 10.39 8.65
N GLY A 214 -30.40 9.95 9.91
CA GLY A 214 -30.17 10.81 11.08
C GLY A 214 -28.67 11.17 11.28
N GLN A 215 -27.76 10.22 11.06
CA GLN A 215 -26.31 10.50 11.13
C GLN A 215 -25.85 11.35 9.95
N LEU A 216 -26.42 11.14 8.75
CA LEU A 216 -26.18 12.00 7.60
C LEU A 216 -26.65 13.44 7.85
N SER A 217 -27.83 13.63 8.43
CA SER A 217 -28.33 14.96 8.81
C SER A 217 -27.44 15.65 9.84
N ALA A 218 -26.97 14.91 10.85
CA ALA A 218 -26.06 15.46 11.85
C ALA A 218 -24.71 15.90 11.25
N ALA A 219 -24.19 15.14 10.27
CA ALA A 219 -23.01 15.53 9.51
C ALA A 219 -23.25 16.77 8.64
N ALA A 220 -24.41 16.87 8.00
CA ALA A 220 -24.79 18.06 7.22
C ALA A 220 -24.91 19.32 8.10
N GLU A 221 -25.48 19.21 9.29
CA GLU A 221 -25.54 20.30 10.27
C GLU A 221 -24.14 20.78 10.66
N ALA A 222 -23.19 19.86 10.89
CA ALA A 222 -21.81 20.22 11.20
C ALA A 222 -21.16 21.04 10.07
N LEU A 223 -21.39 20.68 8.81
CA LEU A 223 -20.88 21.44 7.66
C LEU A 223 -21.59 22.78 7.51
N HIS A 224 -22.87 22.86 7.82
CA HIS A 224 -23.62 24.14 7.82
C HIS A 224 -23.09 25.10 8.87
N GLU A 225 -22.82 24.64 10.10
CA GLU A 225 -22.23 25.46 11.17
C GLU A 225 -20.85 25.99 10.81
N LEU A 226 -20.09 25.27 9.99
CA LEU A 226 -18.78 25.68 9.47
C LEU A 226 -18.85 26.58 8.22
N HIS A 227 -20.05 26.96 7.77
CA HIS A 227 -20.26 27.63 6.49
C HIS A 227 -19.62 26.92 5.30
N ALA A 228 -19.59 25.58 5.36
CA ALA A 228 -18.94 24.70 4.39
C ALA A 228 -19.91 23.87 3.54
N THR A 229 -21.18 24.21 3.57
CA THR A 229 -22.21 23.56 2.73
C THR A 229 -21.83 23.68 1.24
N GLY A 230 -21.83 22.54 0.53
CA GLY A 230 -21.47 22.50 -0.88
C GLY A 230 -19.97 22.39 -1.18
N LYS A 231 -19.09 22.41 -0.17
CA LYS A 231 -17.64 22.18 -0.35
C LYS A 231 -17.31 20.71 -0.68
N THR A 232 -18.19 19.79 -0.33
CA THR A 232 -18.06 18.35 -0.56
C THR A 232 -19.43 17.74 -0.78
N THR A 233 -19.49 16.63 -1.51
CA THR A 233 -20.73 15.82 -1.58
C THR A 233 -20.82 14.95 -0.33
N LEU A 234 -21.97 14.94 0.33
CA LEU A 234 -22.23 14.18 1.53
C LEU A 234 -23.23 13.06 1.24
N ALA A 235 -22.84 11.81 1.50
CA ALA A 235 -23.66 10.61 1.31
C ALA A 235 -23.72 9.74 2.56
N GLY A 236 -24.86 9.16 2.88
CA GLY A 236 -25.05 8.16 3.92
C GLY A 236 -25.18 6.77 3.33
N LEU A 237 -24.61 5.76 3.97
CA LEU A 237 -24.71 4.36 3.58
C LEU A 237 -25.41 3.57 4.68
N ALA A 238 -26.66 3.10 4.41
CA ALA A 238 -27.44 2.34 5.37
C ALA A 238 -26.98 0.89 5.49
N LYS A 239 -26.77 0.42 6.73
CA LYS A 239 -26.15 -0.89 7.04
C LYS A 239 -26.89 -2.11 6.49
N ASN A 240 -28.22 -2.13 6.49
CA ASN A 240 -28.98 -3.34 6.21
C ASN A 240 -29.43 -3.52 4.76
N VAL A 241 -29.53 -2.42 4.00
CA VAL A 241 -30.10 -2.42 2.64
C VAL A 241 -29.14 -1.91 1.59
N GLU A 242 -27.92 -1.51 2.00
CA GLU A 242 -26.89 -0.96 1.12
C GLU A 242 -27.41 0.19 0.23
N GLU A 243 -28.37 0.93 0.75
CA GLU A 243 -28.95 2.09 0.11
C GLU A 243 -28.09 3.33 0.41
N ILE A 244 -27.91 4.14 -0.62
CA ILE A 244 -27.13 5.38 -0.53
C ILE A 244 -28.13 6.55 -0.48
N PHE A 245 -27.96 7.42 0.52
CA PHE A 245 -28.78 8.60 0.70
C PHE A 245 -27.91 9.84 0.51
N PHE A 246 -28.44 10.85 -0.18
CA PHE A 246 -27.82 12.16 -0.25
C PHE A 246 -28.59 13.17 0.61
N THR A 247 -27.92 14.23 1.03
CA THR A 247 -28.58 15.31 1.79
C THR A 247 -29.63 15.99 0.91
N GLY A 248 -30.87 16.03 1.42
CA GLY A 248 -31.99 16.64 0.70
C GLY A 248 -32.81 15.67 -0.16
N ASP A 249 -32.33 14.44 -0.39
CA ASP A 249 -33.08 13.47 -1.18
C ASP A 249 -34.10 12.70 -0.32
N HIS A 250 -35.35 12.59 -0.83
CA HIS A 250 -36.38 11.79 -0.20
C HIS A 250 -36.20 10.30 -0.43
N GLU A 251 -35.67 9.93 -1.58
CA GLU A 251 -35.45 8.54 -1.99
C GLU A 251 -33.98 8.13 -1.88
N SER A 252 -33.76 6.84 -1.62
CA SER A 252 -32.44 6.26 -1.63
C SER A 252 -32.03 5.82 -3.03
N LEU A 253 -30.76 5.95 -3.33
CA LEU A 253 -30.17 5.37 -4.52
C LEU A 253 -29.80 3.90 -4.25
N LYS A 254 -30.31 3.01 -5.12
CA LYS A 254 -29.98 1.57 -5.10
C LYS A 254 -29.08 1.24 -6.27
N LEU A 255 -27.91 0.72 -5.99
CA LEU A 255 -26.99 0.22 -7.00
C LEU A 255 -27.20 -1.29 -7.22
N PRO A 256 -26.96 -1.82 -8.44
CA PRO A 256 -26.94 -3.26 -8.67
C PRO A 256 -25.96 -3.95 -7.73
N TYR A 257 -26.37 -5.11 -7.18
CA TYR A 257 -25.62 -5.84 -6.14
C TYR A 257 -24.19 -6.22 -6.55
N ASP A 258 -24.00 -6.49 -7.83
CA ASP A 258 -22.74 -6.90 -8.45
C ASP A 258 -21.93 -5.75 -9.07
N SER A 259 -22.42 -4.49 -8.98
CA SER A 259 -21.73 -3.34 -9.55
C SER A 259 -20.40 -3.07 -8.84
N GLU A 260 -19.41 -2.66 -9.62
CA GLU A 260 -18.07 -2.32 -9.10
C GLU A 260 -18.14 -1.11 -8.16
N SER A 261 -19.03 -0.16 -8.41
CA SER A 261 -19.25 0.99 -7.52
C SER A 261 -19.78 0.57 -6.16
N LEU A 262 -20.72 -0.39 -6.10
CA LEU A 262 -21.21 -0.90 -4.81
C LEU A 262 -20.14 -1.68 -4.06
N LYS A 263 -19.39 -2.55 -4.76
CA LYS A 263 -18.26 -3.26 -4.18
C LYS A 263 -17.21 -2.31 -3.61
N PHE A 264 -16.93 -1.23 -4.33
CA PHE A 264 -15.98 -0.21 -3.86
C PHE A 264 -16.49 0.52 -2.62
N ASN A 265 -17.76 0.96 -2.60
CA ASN A 265 -18.36 1.59 -1.42
C ASN A 265 -18.39 0.64 -0.20
N ARG A 266 -18.69 -0.65 -0.41
CA ARG A 266 -18.57 -1.68 0.64
C ARG A 266 -17.14 -1.77 1.17
N SER A 267 -16.15 -1.77 0.29
CA SER A 267 -14.74 -1.85 0.71
C SER A 267 -14.32 -0.65 1.57
N ILE A 268 -14.83 0.54 1.29
CA ILE A 268 -14.59 1.75 2.08
C ILE A 268 -15.25 1.62 3.46
N ARG A 269 -16.52 1.17 3.50
CA ARG A 269 -17.26 0.92 4.74
C ARG A 269 -16.57 -0.13 5.61
N ASP A 270 -16.21 -1.27 5.02
CA ASP A 270 -15.55 -2.36 5.74
C ASP A 270 -14.21 -1.92 6.32
N GLU A 271 -13.49 -1.06 5.61
CA GLU A 271 -12.21 -0.49 6.07
C GLU A 271 -12.40 0.49 7.25
N VAL A 272 -13.41 1.37 7.22
CA VAL A 272 -13.65 2.28 8.36
C VAL A 272 -14.11 1.50 9.59
N HIS A 273 -14.94 0.48 9.41
CA HIS A 273 -15.38 -0.41 10.48
C HIS A 273 -14.20 -1.19 11.09
N ARG A 274 -13.36 -1.81 10.24
CA ARG A 274 -12.13 -2.49 10.65
C ARG A 274 -11.20 -1.56 11.46
N PHE A 275 -11.03 -0.31 10.99
CA PHE A 275 -10.18 0.67 11.65
C PHE A 275 -10.73 1.08 13.00
N GLY A 276 -12.05 1.31 13.13
CA GLY A 276 -12.73 1.60 14.38
C GLY A 276 -12.56 0.48 15.43
N ILE A 277 -12.81 -0.77 15.05
CA ILE A 277 -12.67 -1.93 15.95
C ILE A 277 -11.22 -2.08 16.47
N THR A 278 -10.23 -1.87 15.63
CA THR A 278 -8.82 -2.01 16.02
C THR A 278 -8.42 -1.04 17.12
N HIS A 279 -8.95 0.18 17.12
CA HIS A 279 -8.71 1.18 18.15
C HIS A 279 -9.30 0.77 19.50
N HIS A 280 -10.53 0.24 19.51
CA HIS A 280 -11.18 -0.24 20.73
C HIS A 280 -10.40 -1.40 21.37
N ARG A 281 -9.92 -2.36 20.57
CA ARG A 281 -9.09 -3.47 21.08
C ARG A 281 -7.82 -2.96 21.76
N LYS A 282 -7.13 -1.98 21.18
CA LYS A 282 -5.92 -1.39 21.77
C LYS A 282 -6.22 -0.62 23.07
N ARG A 283 -7.33 0.10 23.15
CA ARG A 283 -7.73 0.80 24.40
C ARG A 283 -8.13 -0.16 25.49
N ARG A 284 -8.86 -1.24 25.16
CA ARG A 284 -9.24 -2.27 26.11
C ARG A 284 -8.01 -2.96 26.70
N ALA A 285 -7.06 -3.38 25.87
CA ALA A 285 -5.81 -3.97 26.34
C ALA A 285 -5.07 -3.04 27.31
N LYS A 286 -4.96 -1.75 27.00
CA LYS A 286 -4.34 -0.76 27.90
C LYS A 286 -5.14 -0.52 29.19
N GLY A 287 -6.47 -0.60 29.15
CA GLY A 287 -7.35 -0.44 30.31
C GLY A 287 -7.29 -1.65 31.25
N VAL A 288 -7.32 -2.86 30.70
CA VAL A 288 -7.24 -4.12 31.47
C VAL A 288 -5.88 -4.21 32.16
N PHE A 289 -4.79 -3.94 31.47
CA PHE A 289 -3.45 -3.97 32.10
C PHE A 289 -3.26 -2.93 33.21
N LYS A 290 -3.87 -1.73 33.08
CA LYS A 290 -3.79 -0.74 34.16
C LYS A 290 -4.57 -1.14 35.42
N ASN A 291 -5.76 -1.74 35.27
CA ASN A 291 -6.57 -2.14 36.40
C ASN A 291 -5.99 -3.36 37.14
N GLU A 292 -5.50 -4.36 36.44
CA GLU A 292 -4.94 -5.58 37.06
C GLU A 292 -3.65 -5.32 37.85
N LEU A 293 -2.79 -4.42 37.36
CA LEU A 293 -1.53 -4.08 38.03
C LEU A 293 -1.72 -3.07 39.17
N GLU A 294 -2.72 -2.18 39.09
CA GLU A 294 -3.03 -1.21 40.15
C GLU A 294 -3.80 -1.85 41.31
N ASP A 295 -4.48 -2.98 41.08
CA ASP A 295 -5.19 -3.73 42.09
C ASP A 295 -4.28 -4.66 42.95
N VAL A 296 -3.01 -4.83 42.55
CA VAL A 296 -2.03 -5.59 43.32
C VAL A 296 -1.48 -4.73 44.46
N LYS A 297 -1.78 -5.15 45.71
CA LYS A 297 -1.35 -4.45 46.92
C LYS A 297 0.19 -4.25 46.94
N GLY A 298 0.64 -2.98 46.77
CA GLY A 298 2.07 -2.63 46.74
C GLY A 298 2.58 -2.17 45.36
N ILE A 299 1.79 -2.23 44.33
CA ILE A 299 2.14 -1.69 43.00
C ILE A 299 1.41 -0.35 42.81
N GLY A 300 2.14 0.75 42.96
CA GLY A 300 1.64 2.08 42.64
C GLY A 300 1.72 2.39 41.15
N LYS A 301 1.07 3.49 40.72
CA LYS A 301 1.02 3.93 39.31
C LYS A 301 2.39 3.99 38.61
N GLU A 302 3.44 4.43 39.33
CA GLU A 302 4.81 4.50 38.77
C GLU A 302 5.43 3.12 38.54
N THR A 303 5.14 2.15 39.45
CA THR A 303 5.64 0.78 39.32
C THR A 303 4.90 0.03 38.22
N ALA A 304 3.58 0.23 38.09
CA ALA A 304 2.78 -0.31 37.02
C ALA A 304 3.24 0.22 35.62
N ASN A 305 3.63 1.49 35.51
CA ASN A 305 4.14 2.08 34.27
C ASN A 305 5.56 1.62 33.88
N LYS A 306 6.34 1.06 34.82
CA LYS A 306 7.67 0.49 34.57
C LYS A 306 7.63 -0.99 34.18
N LEU A 307 6.51 -1.66 34.48
CA LEU A 307 6.28 -3.08 34.17
C LEU A 307 5.54 -3.30 32.83
N LEU A 308 5.08 -2.25 32.21
CA LEU A 308 4.47 -2.18 30.86
C LEU A 308 5.46 -1.61 29.85
#